data_ddfd615811c5f28f7425f236fea97ae6
#
_entry.id   ddfd615811c5f28f7425f236fea97ae6
#
_cell.length_a   1.000
_cell.length_b   1.000
_cell.length_c   1.000
_cell.angle_alpha   90.00
_cell.angle_beta   90.00
_cell.angle_gamma   90.00
#
_symmetry.space_group_name_H-M   'P 1'
#
loop_
_entity.id
_entity.type
_entity.pdbx_description
1 polymer ?
#
loop_
_entity_poly.entity_id
_entity_poly.type
_entity_poly.pdbx_seq_one_letter_code
_entity_poly.pdbx_strand_id
1 'polypeptide(L)'
;MFTNSMISALGVPLLSLLTCFPAQAQNIEVGTGIFCDTQKQVERFVALFDGNEENAMKAVNVEENDPTACVRGTIAFIRGPEIATARTWNMTFHIVQVTVIGVLTEAGLKSVGPAATYAIESAEERTA
;
A
#
# COMPACT_ATOMS: atom_id res chain seq x y z
N MET A 1 -57.31 -5.56 -1.04
CA MET A 1 -56.65 -5.68 -1.15
C MET A 1 -55.77 -5.49 -0.97
N PHE A 2 -55.74 -5.33 -1.12
CA PHE A 2 -54.59 -5.36 -1.16
C PHE A 2 -53.73 -5.14 -1.01
N THR A 3 -53.94 -5.05 -0.91
CA THR A 3 -52.89 -5.02 -0.89
C THR A 3 -51.94 -4.75 -0.66
N ASN A 4 -52.22 -4.70 -0.60
CA ASN A 4 -51.06 -4.63 -0.54
C ASN A 4 -50.12 -4.36 -0.39
N SER A 5 -50.40 -4.39 -0.35
CA SER A 5 -49.31 -4.39 -0.42
C SER A 5 -48.36 -4.08 -0.23
N MET A 6 -48.62 -3.96 -0.17
CA MET A 6 -47.64 -3.92 -0.22
C MET A 6 -46.66 -3.69 0.02
N ILE A 7 -47.05 -3.60 0.07
CA ILE A 7 -45.98 -3.66 0.10
C ILE A 7 -45.14 -3.53 0.25
N SER A 8 -45.62 -3.50 0.23
CA SER A 8 -44.64 -3.68 0.10
C SER A 8 -43.74 -3.49 0.18
N ALA A 9 -44.21 -3.37 0.13
CA ALA A 9 -43.23 -3.47 -0.08
C ALA A 9 -42.38 -3.13 0.07
N LEU A 10 -42.77 -2.78 0.25
CA LEU A 10 -41.78 -2.71 0.11
C LEU A 10 -40.87 -2.47 0.41
N GLY A 11 -41.13 -2.43 0.60
CA GLY A 11 -40.29 -2.55 0.50
C GLY A 11 -39.42 -2.42 0.84
N VAL A 12 -39.50 -2.53 1.01
CA VAL A 12 -38.53 -2.73 1.00
C VAL A 12 -37.66 -2.63 0.99
N PRO A 13 -37.95 -2.79 0.90
CA PRO A 13 -37.01 -2.93 0.75
C PRO A 13 -36.18 -2.33 0.70
N LEU A 14 -36.02 -1.98 0.59
CA LEU A 14 -35.23 -1.36 0.27
C LEU A 14 -34.30 -1.07 1.11
N LEU A 15 -34.11 -0.97 1.71
CA LEU A 15 -33.26 -0.73 2.39
C LEU A 15 -32.26 -1.43 2.66
N SER A 16 -32.26 -2.08 2.64
CA SER A 16 -31.37 -2.92 2.94
C SER A 16 -30.33 -2.85 2.13
N LEU A 17 -30.48 -2.70 1.27
CA LEU A 17 -29.56 -2.71 0.43
C LEU A 17 -28.51 -1.99 0.70
N LEU A 18 -28.59 -1.16 0.97
CA LEU A 18 -27.62 -0.39 1.09
C LEU A 18 -26.70 -0.86 1.90
N THR A 19 -26.95 -1.37 2.52
CA THR A 19 -26.16 -1.72 3.45
C THR A 19 -25.03 -2.30 3.05
N CYS A 20 -25.03 -2.92 2.29
CA CYS A 20 -24.00 -3.64 2.04
C CYS A 20 -22.85 -3.07 1.67
N PHE A 21 -22.82 -2.23 1.01
CA PHE A 21 -21.73 -1.80 0.51
C PHE A 21 -20.79 -1.46 1.33
N PRO A 22 -21.01 -1.04 2.02
CA PRO A 22 -20.09 -0.52 2.79
C PRO A 22 -19.21 -1.46 3.18
N ALA A 23 -19.63 -2.39 3.15
CA ALA A 23 -18.95 -3.34 3.61
C ALA A 23 -17.66 -3.34 3.16
N GLN A 24 -17.51 -2.80 2.24
CA GLN A 24 -16.37 -2.83 1.79
C GLN A 24 -15.55 -2.04 2.52
N ALA A 25 -15.61 -1.86 3.62
CA ALA A 25 -14.73 -1.14 4.36
C ALA A 25 -13.38 -1.58 4.00
N GLN A 26 -12.56 -0.71 3.60
CA GLN A 26 -11.22 -1.06 3.25
C GLN A 26 -10.39 -1.20 4.49
N ASN A 27 -9.49 -2.15 4.47
CA ASN A 27 -8.59 -2.35 5.59
C ASN A 27 -7.47 -1.34 5.52
N ILE A 28 -7.38 -0.50 6.52
CA ILE A 28 -6.30 0.47 6.63
C ILE A 28 -5.22 -0.15 7.48
N GLU A 29 -4.01 -0.16 6.95
CA GLU A 29 -2.84 -0.70 7.65
C GLU A 29 -1.91 0.44 7.99
N VAL A 30 -1.13 0.27 9.04
CA VAL A 30 -0.06 1.19 9.39
C VAL A 30 1.21 0.37 9.42
N GLY A 31 2.21 0.80 8.68
CA GLY A 31 3.45 0.04 8.62
C GLY A 31 4.64 0.90 8.29
N THR A 32 5.82 0.40 8.67
CA THR A 32 7.09 1.07 8.42
C THR A 32 7.81 0.31 7.33
N GLY A 33 8.36 1.01 6.38
CA GLY A 33 9.10 0.38 5.31
C GLY A 33 9.70 1.38 4.35
N ILE A 34 10.12 0.89 3.20
CA ILE A 34 10.68 1.71 2.14
C ILE A 34 9.62 1.85 1.06
N PHE A 35 9.40 3.08 0.63
CA PHE A 35 8.40 3.38 -0.36
C PHE A 35 9.03 4.23 -1.46
N CYS A 36 8.74 3.89 -2.71
CA CYS A 36 9.27 4.63 -3.86
C CYS A 36 8.11 5.18 -4.68
N ASP A 37 8.34 6.29 -5.36
CA ASP A 37 7.28 6.96 -6.10
C ASP A 37 6.82 6.17 -7.32
N THR A 38 7.71 5.42 -7.97
CA THR A 38 7.38 4.74 -9.22
C THR A 38 7.85 3.30 -9.19
N GLN A 39 7.25 2.48 -10.02
CA GLN A 39 7.64 1.10 -10.16
C GLN A 39 9.07 0.99 -10.67
N LYS A 40 9.48 1.87 -11.56
CA LYS A 40 10.84 1.82 -12.10
C LYS A 40 11.86 2.05 -11.00
N GLN A 41 11.57 2.93 -10.07
CA GLN A 41 12.47 3.18 -8.95
C GLN A 41 12.59 1.96 -8.05
N VAL A 42 11.49 1.22 -7.86
CA VAL A 42 11.55 0.00 -7.08
C VAL A 42 12.41 -1.03 -7.79
N GLU A 43 12.28 -1.14 -9.11
CA GLU A 43 13.09 -2.07 -9.88
C GLU A 43 14.57 -1.72 -9.74
N ARG A 44 14.89 -0.43 -9.76
CA ARG A 44 16.28 0.00 -9.55
C ARG A 44 16.76 -0.31 -8.12
N PHE A 45 15.88 -0.16 -7.14
CA PHE A 45 16.22 -0.50 -5.76
C PHE A 45 16.66 -1.95 -5.69
N VAL A 46 15.87 -2.85 -6.26
CA VAL A 46 16.19 -4.28 -6.21
C VAL A 46 17.49 -4.55 -6.97
N ALA A 47 17.68 -3.92 -8.11
CA ALA A 47 18.89 -4.14 -8.91
C ALA A 47 20.15 -3.63 -8.20
N LEU A 48 20.03 -2.58 -7.40
CA LEU A 48 21.15 -2.00 -6.69
C LEU A 48 21.35 -2.54 -5.28
N PHE A 49 20.46 -3.43 -4.84
CA PHE A 49 20.55 -3.98 -3.51
C PHE A 49 21.82 -4.82 -3.38
N ASP A 50 22.61 -4.49 -2.39
CA ASP A 50 23.88 -5.16 -2.14
C ASP A 50 23.93 -5.81 -0.75
N GLY A 51 22.78 -6.06 -0.17
CA GLY A 51 22.67 -6.58 1.19
C GLY A 51 22.30 -5.51 2.20
N ASN A 52 22.23 -4.25 1.76
CA ASN A 52 21.92 -3.14 2.65
C ASN A 52 20.85 -2.27 2.01
N GLU A 53 19.67 -2.25 2.63
CA GLU A 53 18.54 -1.51 2.08
C GLU A 53 18.79 -0.01 2.02
N GLU A 54 19.48 0.52 3.03
CA GLU A 54 19.74 1.93 3.08
C GLU A 54 20.64 2.37 1.90
N ASN A 55 21.63 1.57 1.57
CA ASN A 55 22.51 1.87 0.45
C ASN A 55 21.74 1.83 -0.87
N ALA A 56 20.87 0.86 -1.04
CA ALA A 56 20.07 0.77 -2.26
C ALA A 56 19.15 1.97 -2.40
N MET A 57 18.52 2.39 -1.31
CA MET A 57 17.62 3.52 -1.32
C MET A 57 18.38 4.79 -1.70
N LYS A 58 19.54 5.01 -1.11
CA LYS A 58 20.32 6.20 -1.41
C LYS A 58 20.80 6.18 -2.86
N ALA A 59 21.16 5.01 -3.36
CA ALA A 59 21.63 4.91 -4.74
C ALA A 59 20.53 5.27 -5.73
N VAL A 60 19.31 4.80 -5.49
CA VAL A 60 18.19 5.17 -6.35
C VAL A 60 17.97 6.68 -6.30
N ASN A 61 18.00 7.26 -5.11
CA ASN A 61 17.76 8.69 -4.96
C ASN A 61 18.81 9.52 -5.69
N VAL A 62 20.05 9.06 -5.69
CA VAL A 62 21.11 9.75 -6.43
C VAL A 62 20.86 9.63 -7.94
N GLU A 63 20.51 8.43 -8.42
CA GLU A 63 20.23 8.24 -9.84
C GLU A 63 19.08 9.11 -10.32
N GLU A 64 18.06 9.26 -9.48
CA GLU A 64 16.88 10.03 -9.84
C GLU A 64 17.09 11.53 -9.60
N ASN A 65 18.18 11.90 -8.99
CA ASN A 65 18.45 13.27 -8.58
C ASN A 65 17.27 13.80 -7.74
N ASP A 66 16.78 12.97 -6.86
CA ASP A 66 15.61 13.26 -6.04
C ASP A 66 15.79 12.58 -4.68
N PRO A 67 16.05 13.33 -3.62
CA PRO A 67 16.33 12.74 -2.30
C PRO A 67 15.12 12.02 -1.69
N THR A 68 13.96 12.18 -2.26
CA THR A 68 12.76 11.53 -1.76
C THR A 68 12.13 10.56 -2.78
N ALA A 69 12.88 10.18 -3.80
CA ALA A 69 12.37 9.19 -4.76
C ALA A 69 12.00 7.90 -4.03
N CYS A 70 12.85 7.44 -3.12
CA CYS A 70 12.54 6.35 -2.21
C CYS A 70 12.81 6.84 -0.80
N VAL A 71 11.91 6.57 0.12
CA VAL A 71 12.05 7.00 1.51
C VAL A 71 11.68 5.87 2.45
N ARG A 72 12.24 5.90 3.64
CA ARG A 72 11.85 5.01 4.71
C ARG A 72 10.93 5.79 5.62
N GLY A 73 9.81 5.23 5.97
CA GLY A 73 8.88 5.92 6.85
C GLY A 73 7.76 5.02 7.30
N THR A 74 6.88 5.59 8.11
CA THR A 74 5.69 4.90 8.60
C THR A 74 4.47 5.58 8.00
N ILE A 75 3.63 4.82 7.37
CA ILE A 75 2.45 5.35 6.69
C ILE A 75 1.21 4.58 7.08
N ALA A 76 0.08 5.23 6.93
CA ALA A 76 -1.22 4.56 6.93
C ALA A 76 -1.62 4.40 5.47
N PHE A 77 -2.04 3.22 5.11
CA PHE A 77 -2.26 2.91 3.70
C PHE A 77 -3.32 1.84 3.49
N ILE A 78 -3.82 1.79 2.28
CA ILE A 78 -4.69 0.73 1.83
C ILE A 78 -3.85 -0.11 0.87
N ARG A 79 -3.75 -1.40 1.16
CA ARG A 79 -2.92 -2.31 0.38
C ARG A 79 -3.58 -2.60 -0.96
N GLY A 80 -2.81 -2.48 -2.02
CA GLY A 80 -3.25 -2.86 -3.35
C GLY A 80 -2.59 -4.17 -3.76
N PRO A 81 -2.49 -4.42 -5.05
CA PRO A 81 -1.94 -5.69 -5.52
C PRO A 81 -0.43 -5.76 -5.37
N GLU A 82 0.05 -6.97 -5.18
CA GLU A 82 1.47 -7.23 -5.33
C GLU A 82 1.75 -7.29 -6.82
N ILE A 83 2.63 -6.45 -7.30
CA ILE A 83 2.86 -6.32 -8.73
C ILE A 83 4.13 -7.02 -9.19
N ALA A 84 4.98 -7.39 -8.28
CA ALA A 84 6.21 -8.10 -8.65
C ALA A 84 6.85 -8.74 -7.43
N THR A 85 7.62 -9.78 -7.66
CA THR A 85 8.43 -10.42 -6.66
C THR A 85 9.82 -10.58 -7.25
N ALA A 86 10.83 -10.24 -6.50
CA ALA A 86 12.21 -10.37 -6.94
C ALA A 86 13.06 -11.00 -5.85
N ARG A 87 13.97 -11.86 -6.24
CA ARG A 87 14.87 -12.50 -5.29
C ARG A 87 16.28 -12.08 -5.60
N THR A 88 17.00 -11.67 -4.59
CA THR A 88 18.38 -11.30 -4.74
C THR A 88 19.05 -11.49 -3.39
N TRP A 89 20.29 -11.93 -3.39
CA TRP A 89 21.00 -12.26 -2.17
C TRP A 89 20.16 -13.30 -1.41
N ASN A 90 19.94 -13.12 -0.14
CA ASN A 90 19.10 -14.00 0.65
C ASN A 90 17.75 -13.35 0.91
N MET A 91 17.34 -12.43 0.07
CA MET A 91 16.13 -11.66 0.29
C MET A 91 15.14 -11.91 -0.82
N THR A 92 13.88 -11.94 -0.45
CA THR A 92 12.78 -11.89 -1.40
C THR A 92 12.09 -10.57 -1.21
N PHE A 93 11.97 -9.80 -2.28
CA PHE A 93 11.31 -8.51 -2.24
C PHE A 93 9.96 -8.63 -2.91
N HIS A 94 8.93 -8.21 -2.20
CA HIS A 94 7.57 -8.15 -2.74
C HIS A 94 7.26 -6.68 -2.97
N ILE A 95 6.91 -6.33 -4.18
CA ILE A 95 6.59 -4.96 -4.53
C ILE A 95 5.08 -4.84 -4.57
N VAL A 96 4.55 -4.01 -3.72
CA VAL A 96 3.12 -3.88 -3.52
C VAL A 96 2.70 -2.44 -3.80
N GLN A 97 1.71 -2.28 -4.65
CA GLN A 97 1.17 -0.95 -4.87
C GLN A 97 0.24 -0.63 -3.70
N VAL A 98 0.38 0.54 -3.12
CA VAL A 98 -0.44 0.94 -1.98
C VAL A 98 -0.97 2.34 -2.20
N THR A 99 -2.07 2.66 -1.54
CA THR A 99 -2.59 4.02 -1.52
C THR A 99 -2.33 4.59 -0.15
N VAL A 100 -1.49 5.61 -0.09
CA VAL A 100 -1.11 6.26 1.16
C VAL A 100 -2.21 7.23 1.54
N ILE A 101 -2.67 7.16 2.78
CA ILE A 101 -3.69 8.05 3.29
C ILE A 101 -3.23 8.80 4.53
N GLY A 102 -2.09 8.46 5.07
CA GLY A 102 -1.53 9.16 6.22
C GLY A 102 -0.04 8.91 6.34
N VAL A 103 0.64 9.82 7.00
CA VAL A 103 2.09 9.74 7.21
C VAL A 103 2.33 10.02 8.68
N LEU A 104 3.20 9.23 9.30
CA LEU A 104 3.56 9.47 10.69
C LEU A 104 4.57 10.62 10.76
N THR A 105 4.26 11.60 11.58
CA THR A 105 5.15 12.73 11.82
C THR A 105 5.43 12.80 13.32
N GLU A 106 6.25 13.74 13.72
CA GLU A 106 6.52 13.92 15.14
C GLU A 106 5.27 14.29 15.93
N ALA A 107 4.30 14.90 15.26
CA ALA A 107 3.04 15.26 15.90
C ALA A 107 2.02 14.13 15.84
N GLY A 108 2.38 12.97 15.33
CA GLY A 108 1.50 11.83 15.20
C GLY A 108 1.13 11.58 13.75
N LEU A 109 0.13 10.74 13.55
CA LEU A 109 -0.27 10.36 12.20
C LEU A 109 -1.05 11.51 11.57
N LYS A 110 -0.60 11.96 10.42
CA LYS A 110 -1.21 13.07 9.74
C LYS A 110 -1.87 12.56 8.47
N SER A 111 -3.13 12.93 8.25
CA SER A 111 -3.84 12.56 7.03
C SER A 111 -3.25 13.28 5.82
N VAL A 112 -3.16 12.58 4.73
CA VAL A 112 -2.71 13.16 3.47
C VAL A 112 -3.72 12.78 2.41
N GLY A 113 -3.76 13.54 1.33
CA GLY A 113 -4.60 13.19 0.19
C GLY A 113 -4.16 11.86 -0.36
N PRO A 114 -5.08 11.00 -0.80
CA PRO A 114 -4.70 9.69 -1.27
C PRO A 114 -3.68 9.78 -2.41
N ALA A 115 -2.65 8.97 -2.31
CA ALA A 115 -1.61 8.97 -3.33
C ALA A 115 -1.07 7.55 -3.51
N ALA A 116 -0.87 7.17 -4.75
CA ALA A 116 -0.31 5.85 -5.04
C ALA A 116 1.19 5.88 -4.81
N THR A 117 1.69 4.82 -4.24
CA THR A 117 3.13 4.63 -4.10
C THR A 117 3.41 3.14 -4.14
N TYR A 118 4.67 2.77 -4.11
CA TYR A 118 5.07 1.38 -4.19
C TYR A 118 5.85 1.03 -2.94
N ALA A 119 5.38 0.03 -2.22
CA ALA A 119 6.03 -0.43 -1.00
C ALA A 119 6.93 -1.60 -1.33
N ILE A 120 8.10 -1.63 -0.73
CA ILE A 120 9.01 -2.74 -0.87
C ILE A 120 8.95 -3.52 0.44
N GLU A 121 8.43 -4.74 0.36
CA GLU A 121 8.38 -5.63 1.52
C GLU A 121 9.42 -6.70 1.32
N SER A 122 10.22 -6.94 2.32
CA SER A 122 11.31 -7.89 2.20
C SER A 122 11.21 -8.93 3.29
N ALA A 123 11.68 -10.13 2.96
CA ALA A 123 11.80 -11.20 3.92
C ALA A 123 13.11 -11.92 3.65
N GLU A 124 13.82 -12.19 4.73
CA GLU A 124 15.03 -12.94 4.61
C GLU A 124 14.68 -14.39 4.37
N GLU A 125 15.34 -15.01 3.41
CA GLU A 125 15.04 -16.40 3.11
C GLU A 125 15.62 -17.30 4.15
N ARG A 126 14.84 -18.29 4.55
CA ARG A 126 15.30 -19.23 5.53
C ARG A 126 15.66 -20.51 4.84
N THR A 127 16.72 -21.10 5.28
CA THR A 127 17.01 -22.41 4.82
C THR A 127 16.29 -23.35 5.71
N ALA A 128 15.64 -24.25 5.18
CA ALA A 128 14.83 -25.19 5.95
C ALA A 128 15.70 -26.15 6.72
#